data_385d257be17ed570b09ca3a776542fa4
#
_entry.id   385d257be17ed570b09ca3a776542fa4
#
_cell.length_a   1.000
_cell.length_b   1.000
_cell.length_c   1.000
_cell.angle_alpha   90.00
_cell.angle_beta   90.00
_cell.angle_gamma   90.00
#
_symmetry.space_group_name_H-M   'P 1'
#
loop_
_entity.id
_entity.type
_entity.pdbx_description
1 polymer ?
#
loop_
_entity_poly.entity_id
_entity_poly.type
_entity_poly.pdbx_seq_one_letter_code
_entity_poly.pdbx_strand_id
1 'polypeptide(L)'
;MFDPERFLAQLVVIVAATRLVGALAARLRQPRVVGEIAAGLLLGPSLLGRLAPGASAWLFPNATFPVLLAVSHLGLLFFMFLVGLHLDLGMLRASGRTALVTSPVSIVVPLGLGIVVGGVIQPRFAPDVSPLPFALFMGVALSVTAFPVLARILEERGLARTRIGVVAIACAAVDDVTAWCLLAGVTAYVRAAAGSSSFARTLLLLAVFAAAVLLLLPPVLKRRLTRSPAAFLPLAVVCLLACAAVTEAIGVHALFGAFLAGIAMPRRDDLRHALEVSLEAVTSVVLLPLFFASTGLRLDVGWLQGSAAWSAFGLILLAAVGGKLGGSMVAARATGMGWRDAAGLGILLNTRGLVELVILGAGLELGVLTPPVYSMMVLMALATTAMATPALQALGLARGESLRDSTPSSSPPGPRPIGWE
;
A
#
# COMPACT_ATOMS: atom_id res chain seq x y z
N MET A 1 18.47 -8.18 -26.68
CA MET A 1 18.32 -6.84 -27.27
C MET A 1 16.93 -6.34 -26.94
N PHE A 2 16.74 -5.08 -26.55
CA PHE A 2 15.40 -4.51 -26.27
C PHE A 2 14.58 -4.45 -27.56
N ASP A 3 13.35 -4.96 -27.50
CA ASP A 3 12.41 -4.98 -28.61
C ASP A 3 11.26 -4.00 -28.33
N PRO A 4 11.25 -2.83 -28.96
CA PRO A 4 10.25 -1.79 -28.70
C PRO A 4 8.83 -2.23 -29.07
N GLU A 5 8.65 -3.00 -30.15
CA GLU A 5 7.32 -3.44 -30.61
C GLU A 5 6.68 -4.36 -29.57
N ARG A 6 7.44 -5.33 -29.08
CA ARG A 6 6.98 -6.24 -28.02
C ARG A 6 6.70 -5.51 -26.73
N PHE A 7 7.55 -4.55 -26.35
CA PHE A 7 7.32 -3.75 -25.16
C PHE A 7 6.01 -2.94 -25.25
N LEU A 8 5.74 -2.31 -26.40
CA LEU A 8 4.48 -1.61 -26.63
C LEU A 8 3.28 -2.58 -26.59
N ALA A 9 3.41 -3.75 -27.20
CA ALA A 9 2.37 -4.79 -27.15
C ALA A 9 2.10 -5.23 -25.70
N GLN A 10 3.15 -5.41 -24.87
CA GLN A 10 3.01 -5.70 -23.44
C GLN A 10 2.21 -4.60 -22.72
N LEU A 11 2.53 -3.33 -22.93
CA LEU A 11 1.81 -2.21 -22.32
C LEU A 11 0.33 -2.22 -22.68
N VAL A 12 0.01 -2.41 -23.97
CA VAL A 12 -1.38 -2.49 -24.45
C VAL A 12 -2.13 -3.64 -23.78
N VAL A 13 -1.54 -4.84 -23.80
CA VAL A 13 -2.18 -6.05 -23.25
C VAL A 13 -2.37 -5.90 -21.73
N ILE A 14 -1.35 -5.42 -21.00
CA ILE A 14 -1.43 -5.24 -19.56
C ILE A 14 -2.50 -4.20 -19.21
N VAL A 15 -2.48 -3.03 -19.85
CA VAL A 15 -3.47 -1.97 -19.56
C VAL A 15 -4.88 -2.43 -19.92
N ALA A 16 -5.08 -3.10 -21.05
CA ALA A 16 -6.38 -3.64 -21.44
C ALA A 16 -6.87 -4.72 -20.45
N ALA A 17 -6.03 -5.67 -20.10
CA ALA A 17 -6.37 -6.76 -19.18
C ALA A 17 -6.69 -6.22 -17.77
N THR A 18 -5.87 -5.31 -17.24
CA THR A 18 -6.09 -4.71 -15.91
C THR A 18 -7.38 -3.89 -15.87
N ARG A 19 -7.70 -3.15 -16.95
CA ARG A 19 -8.97 -2.43 -17.06
C ARG A 19 -10.17 -3.35 -17.12
N LEU A 20 -10.10 -4.42 -17.94
CA LEU A 20 -11.19 -5.39 -18.09
C LEU A 20 -11.43 -6.16 -16.78
N VAL A 21 -10.40 -6.77 -16.23
CA VAL A 21 -10.52 -7.58 -15.00
C VAL A 21 -10.80 -6.69 -13.78
N GLY A 22 -10.21 -5.49 -13.71
CA GLY A 22 -10.53 -4.49 -12.69
C GLY A 22 -11.98 -4.01 -12.74
N ALA A 23 -12.54 -3.83 -13.94
CA ALA A 23 -13.96 -3.51 -14.11
C ALA A 23 -14.87 -4.67 -13.70
N LEU A 24 -14.47 -5.91 -14.00
CA LEU A 24 -15.18 -7.12 -13.55
C LEU A 24 -15.16 -7.25 -12.02
N ALA A 25 -13.99 -7.04 -11.40
CA ALA A 25 -13.88 -7.01 -9.94
C ALA A 25 -14.81 -5.96 -9.32
N ALA A 26 -14.85 -4.75 -9.88
CA ALA A 26 -15.73 -3.70 -9.42
C ALA A 26 -17.23 -4.07 -9.53
N ARG A 27 -17.64 -4.78 -10.60
CA ARG A 27 -19.00 -5.33 -10.73
C ARG A 27 -19.32 -6.37 -9.66
N LEU A 28 -18.32 -7.13 -9.23
CA LEU A 28 -18.40 -8.08 -8.11
C LEU A 28 -18.25 -7.40 -6.74
N ARG A 29 -18.32 -6.07 -6.69
CA ARG A 29 -18.15 -5.26 -5.48
C ARG A 29 -16.79 -5.47 -4.80
N GLN A 30 -15.76 -5.84 -5.57
CA GLN A 30 -14.38 -5.94 -5.10
C GLN A 30 -13.58 -4.70 -5.49
N PRO A 31 -12.54 -4.32 -4.72
CA PRO A 31 -11.63 -3.25 -5.10
C PRO A 31 -10.97 -3.53 -6.46
N ARG A 32 -10.86 -2.52 -7.33
CA ARG A 32 -10.25 -2.69 -8.67
C ARG A 32 -8.84 -3.26 -8.62
N VAL A 33 -8.09 -2.91 -7.58
CA VAL A 33 -6.72 -3.39 -7.39
C VAL A 33 -6.63 -4.92 -7.32
N VAL A 34 -7.63 -5.57 -6.73
CA VAL A 34 -7.73 -7.04 -6.71
C VAL A 34 -7.83 -7.60 -8.14
N GLY A 35 -8.64 -6.95 -8.99
CA GLY A 35 -8.76 -7.30 -10.40
C GLY A 35 -7.49 -7.02 -11.22
N GLU A 36 -6.78 -5.94 -10.92
CA GLU A 36 -5.55 -5.57 -11.60
C GLU A 36 -4.41 -6.57 -11.31
N ILE A 37 -4.27 -7.02 -10.06
CA ILE A 37 -3.33 -8.10 -9.69
C ILE A 37 -3.77 -9.42 -10.31
N ALA A 38 -5.07 -9.74 -10.26
CA ALA A 38 -5.61 -10.94 -10.90
C ALA A 38 -5.36 -10.94 -12.41
N ALA A 39 -5.46 -9.79 -13.10
CA ALA A 39 -5.08 -9.69 -14.51
C ALA A 39 -3.61 -10.09 -14.75
N GLY A 40 -2.70 -9.64 -13.90
CA GLY A 40 -1.30 -10.06 -13.95
C GLY A 40 -1.12 -11.56 -13.72
N LEU A 41 -1.84 -12.14 -12.75
CA LEU A 41 -1.86 -13.58 -12.49
C LEU A 41 -2.35 -14.38 -13.71
N LEU A 42 -3.40 -13.88 -14.38
CA LEU A 42 -3.94 -14.51 -15.60
C LEU A 42 -2.97 -14.43 -16.77
N LEU A 43 -2.25 -13.32 -16.92
CA LEU A 43 -1.22 -13.13 -17.95
C LEU A 43 0.12 -13.81 -17.60
N GLY A 44 0.31 -14.21 -16.36
CA GLY A 44 1.55 -14.78 -15.83
C GLY A 44 1.68 -16.29 -16.03
N PRO A 45 2.69 -16.90 -15.38
CA PRO A 45 2.98 -18.33 -15.46
C PRO A 45 1.83 -19.19 -14.94
N SER A 46 0.98 -18.66 -14.09
CA SER A 46 -0.12 -19.38 -13.46
C SER A 46 -1.21 -19.82 -14.45
N LEU A 47 -1.55 -18.99 -15.46
CA LEU A 47 -2.59 -19.31 -16.45
C LEU A 47 -2.05 -19.26 -17.87
N LEU A 48 -1.66 -18.08 -18.39
CA LEU A 48 -1.21 -17.93 -19.77
C LEU A 48 0.03 -18.79 -20.04
N GLY A 49 0.99 -18.83 -19.11
CA GLY A 49 2.19 -19.65 -19.24
C GLY A 49 1.90 -21.14 -19.31
N ARG A 50 0.80 -21.63 -18.70
CA ARG A 50 0.38 -23.04 -18.75
C ARG A 50 -0.48 -23.37 -19.97
N LEU A 51 -1.43 -22.48 -20.33
CA LEU A 51 -2.37 -22.71 -21.42
C LEU A 51 -1.75 -22.45 -22.80
N ALA A 52 -0.90 -21.42 -22.91
CA ALA A 52 -0.29 -20.97 -24.14
C ALA A 52 1.17 -20.55 -23.92
N PRO A 53 2.10 -21.51 -23.65
CA PRO A 53 3.50 -21.18 -23.30
C PRO A 53 4.21 -20.40 -24.40
N GLY A 54 3.92 -20.67 -25.68
CA GLY A 54 4.48 -19.92 -26.81
C GLY A 54 4.04 -18.48 -26.84
N ALA A 55 2.75 -18.18 -26.58
CA ALA A 55 2.22 -16.84 -26.52
C ALA A 55 2.78 -16.07 -25.29
N SER A 56 2.90 -16.74 -24.14
CA SER A 56 3.51 -16.18 -22.94
C SER A 56 4.98 -15.79 -23.16
N ALA A 57 5.78 -16.69 -23.73
CA ALA A 57 7.18 -16.44 -24.03
C ALA A 57 7.39 -15.34 -25.10
N TRP A 58 6.46 -15.24 -26.06
CA TRP A 58 6.49 -14.18 -27.05
C TRP A 58 6.14 -12.82 -26.43
N LEU A 59 5.08 -12.79 -25.61
CA LEU A 59 4.57 -11.54 -25.01
C LEU A 59 5.45 -11.07 -23.86
N PHE A 60 5.97 -11.96 -23.01
CA PHE A 60 6.78 -11.62 -21.83
C PHE A 60 8.18 -12.25 -21.87
N PRO A 61 9.02 -11.91 -22.87
CA PRO A 61 10.39 -12.41 -22.92
C PRO A 61 11.20 -11.81 -21.76
N ASN A 62 12.15 -12.58 -21.24
CA ASN A 62 13.03 -12.17 -20.15
C ASN A 62 13.76 -10.85 -20.41
N ALA A 63 14.03 -10.52 -21.67
CA ALA A 63 14.76 -9.32 -22.07
C ALA A 63 13.97 -8.00 -21.83
N THR A 64 12.63 -8.02 -21.91
CA THR A 64 11.79 -6.83 -21.73
C THR A 64 11.29 -6.66 -20.30
N PHE A 65 11.34 -7.74 -19.50
CA PHE A 65 10.83 -7.73 -18.13
C PHE A 65 11.52 -6.69 -17.22
N PRO A 66 12.86 -6.49 -17.25
CA PRO A 66 13.52 -5.45 -16.47
C PRO A 66 13.04 -4.03 -16.81
N VAL A 67 12.74 -3.77 -18.09
CA VAL A 67 12.23 -2.45 -18.52
C VAL A 67 10.81 -2.24 -18.01
N LEU A 68 9.96 -3.28 -18.08
CA LEU A 68 8.61 -3.24 -17.53
C LEU A 68 8.63 -2.95 -16.03
N LEU A 69 9.54 -3.58 -15.29
CA LEU A 69 9.73 -3.31 -13.87
C LEU A 69 10.23 -1.88 -13.59
N ALA A 70 11.18 -1.38 -14.38
CA ALA A 70 11.67 -0.01 -14.21
C ALA A 70 10.56 1.03 -14.40
N VAL A 71 9.69 0.86 -15.41
CA VAL A 71 8.52 1.73 -15.63
C VAL A 71 7.51 1.57 -14.49
N SER A 72 7.28 0.37 -14.01
CA SER A 72 6.42 0.11 -12.85
C SER A 72 6.96 0.78 -11.58
N HIS A 73 8.27 0.73 -11.33
CA HIS A 73 8.92 1.41 -10.20
C HIS A 73 8.80 2.93 -10.29
N LEU A 74 8.93 3.51 -11.50
CA LEU A 74 8.70 4.94 -11.69
C LEU A 74 7.25 5.31 -11.30
N GLY A 75 6.29 4.48 -11.67
CA GLY A 75 4.89 4.65 -11.25
C GLY A 75 4.72 4.62 -9.73
N LEU A 76 5.44 3.73 -9.05
CA LEU A 76 5.44 3.67 -7.59
C LEU A 76 6.05 4.93 -6.96
N LEU A 77 7.12 5.46 -7.52
CA LEU A 77 7.73 6.70 -7.03
C LEU A 77 6.73 7.87 -7.10
N PHE A 78 6.04 8.03 -8.23
CA PHE A 78 5.00 9.06 -8.37
C PHE A 78 3.84 8.82 -7.40
N PHE A 79 3.39 7.58 -7.26
CA PHE A 79 2.33 7.25 -6.31
C PHE A 79 2.74 7.55 -4.87
N MET A 80 3.95 7.16 -4.45
CA MET A 80 4.44 7.42 -3.10
C MET A 80 4.60 8.91 -2.80
N PHE A 81 5.00 9.68 -3.80
CA PHE A 81 5.01 11.13 -3.70
C PHE A 81 3.60 11.69 -3.48
N LEU A 82 2.60 11.21 -4.23
CA LEU A 82 1.20 11.61 -4.05
C LEU A 82 0.66 11.21 -2.67
N VAL A 83 0.99 10.01 -2.18
CA VAL A 83 0.64 9.59 -0.80
C VAL A 83 1.25 10.53 0.23
N GLY A 84 2.52 10.87 0.09
CA GLY A 84 3.18 11.85 0.95
C GLY A 84 2.56 13.24 0.87
N LEU A 85 2.16 13.68 -0.33
CA LEU A 85 1.50 14.95 -0.58
C LEU A 85 0.14 15.04 0.13
N HIS A 86 -0.63 13.94 0.17
CA HIS A 86 -1.95 13.88 0.81
C HIS A 86 -1.88 13.70 2.34
N LEU A 87 -0.71 13.36 2.90
CA LEU A 87 -0.58 13.11 4.33
C LEU A 87 -0.85 14.39 5.14
N ASP A 88 -1.94 14.39 5.89
CA ASP A 88 -2.27 15.45 6.84
C ASP A 88 -1.94 15.03 8.27
N LEU A 89 -0.81 15.54 8.77
CA LEU A 89 -0.37 15.33 10.15
C LEU A 89 -1.32 15.96 11.20
N GLY A 90 -2.19 16.89 10.78
CA GLY A 90 -3.22 17.49 11.65
C GLY A 90 -4.33 16.51 11.99
N MET A 91 -4.73 15.65 11.05
CA MET A 91 -5.72 14.60 11.27
C MET A 91 -5.28 13.59 12.33
N LEU A 92 -3.99 13.30 12.43
CA LEU A 92 -3.42 12.41 13.45
C LEU A 92 -3.66 12.94 14.87
N ARG A 93 -3.58 14.27 15.07
CA ARG A 93 -3.83 14.90 16.36
C ARG A 93 -5.31 14.95 16.73
N ALA A 94 -6.19 15.01 15.73
CA ALA A 94 -7.65 15.09 15.92
C ALA A 94 -8.31 13.72 16.17
N SER A 95 -7.61 12.60 15.92
CA SER A 95 -8.20 11.24 15.88
C SER A 95 -8.49 10.60 17.23
N GLY A 96 -8.13 11.26 18.34
CA GLY A 96 -8.49 10.87 19.67
C GLY A 96 -7.82 9.59 20.21
N ARG A 97 -8.20 9.21 21.44
CA ARG A 97 -7.60 8.08 22.19
C ARG A 97 -7.70 6.73 21.46
N THR A 98 -8.78 6.51 20.69
CA THR A 98 -8.98 5.23 19.98
C THR A 98 -7.89 5.02 18.92
N ALA A 99 -7.59 6.01 18.09
CA ALA A 99 -6.54 5.88 17.07
C ALA A 99 -5.15 5.72 17.71
N LEU A 100 -4.86 6.48 18.78
CA LEU A 100 -3.58 6.40 19.51
C LEU A 100 -3.31 5.00 20.10
N VAL A 101 -4.34 4.28 20.54
CA VAL A 101 -4.19 2.93 21.10
C VAL A 101 -4.26 1.87 20.01
N THR A 102 -5.18 2.02 19.06
CA THR A 102 -5.41 0.98 18.04
C THR A 102 -4.28 0.91 17.03
N SER A 103 -3.71 2.05 16.57
CA SER A 103 -2.66 2.03 15.55
C SER A 103 -1.40 1.27 16.01
N PRO A 104 -0.78 1.53 17.17
CA PRO A 104 0.37 0.73 17.61
C PRO A 104 0.06 -0.77 17.75
N VAL A 105 -1.12 -1.12 18.25
CA VAL A 105 -1.52 -2.54 18.41
C VAL A 105 -1.74 -3.17 17.03
N SER A 106 -2.33 -2.44 16.08
CA SER A 106 -2.53 -2.90 14.70
C SER A 106 -1.23 -3.17 13.95
N ILE A 107 -0.10 -2.65 14.43
CA ILE A 107 1.23 -2.87 13.89
C ILE A 107 1.96 -3.96 14.68
N VAL A 108 2.07 -3.81 16.01
CA VAL A 108 2.92 -4.65 16.85
C VAL A 108 2.43 -6.09 16.91
N VAL A 109 1.12 -6.32 16.98
CA VAL A 109 0.57 -7.69 17.07
C VAL A 109 0.83 -8.48 15.78
N PRO A 110 0.46 -8.01 14.58
CA PRO A 110 0.77 -8.76 13.36
C PRO A 110 2.26 -8.80 13.03
N LEU A 111 3.06 -7.79 13.43
CA LEU A 111 4.52 -7.84 13.33
C LEU A 111 5.08 -9.01 14.13
N GLY A 112 4.69 -9.15 15.40
CA GLY A 112 5.13 -10.24 16.26
C GLY A 112 4.69 -11.62 15.73
N LEU A 113 3.42 -11.74 15.31
CA LEU A 113 2.92 -12.97 14.69
C LEU A 113 3.66 -13.29 13.38
N GLY A 114 3.96 -12.29 12.57
CA GLY A 114 4.72 -12.46 11.34
C GLY A 114 6.16 -12.93 11.58
N ILE A 115 6.81 -12.43 12.62
CA ILE A 115 8.14 -12.90 13.04
C ILE A 115 8.07 -14.38 13.45
N VAL A 116 7.07 -14.77 14.25
CA VAL A 116 6.88 -16.17 14.69
C VAL A 116 6.60 -17.07 13.48
N VAL A 117 5.65 -16.69 12.62
CA VAL A 117 5.31 -17.47 11.42
C VAL A 117 6.51 -17.55 10.49
N GLY A 118 7.25 -16.44 10.29
CA GLY A 118 8.49 -16.42 9.53
C GLY A 118 9.49 -17.45 10.05
N GLY A 119 9.74 -17.50 11.37
CA GLY A 119 10.61 -18.50 11.97
C GLY A 119 10.16 -19.94 11.76
N VAL A 120 8.84 -20.19 11.76
CA VAL A 120 8.27 -21.53 11.53
C VAL A 120 8.41 -21.99 10.08
N ILE A 121 8.16 -21.11 9.12
CA ILE A 121 8.14 -21.50 7.70
C ILE A 121 9.52 -21.40 7.01
N GLN A 122 10.44 -20.61 7.57
CA GLN A 122 11.77 -20.35 7.00
C GLN A 122 12.56 -21.63 6.69
N PRO A 123 12.67 -22.64 7.59
CA PRO A 123 13.52 -23.82 7.31
C PRO A 123 13.07 -24.61 6.08
N ARG A 124 11.79 -24.53 5.72
CA ARG A 124 11.22 -25.29 4.61
C ARG A 124 11.10 -24.48 3.32
N PHE A 125 10.77 -23.19 3.40
CA PHE A 125 10.44 -22.36 2.23
C PHE A 125 11.50 -21.32 1.88
N ALA A 126 12.46 -21.10 2.79
CA ALA A 126 13.58 -20.18 2.59
C ALA A 126 14.86 -20.66 3.28
N PRO A 127 15.31 -21.94 3.08
CA PRO A 127 16.44 -22.52 3.84
C PRO A 127 17.75 -21.76 3.62
N ASP A 128 17.94 -21.18 2.44
CA ASP A 128 19.15 -20.44 2.08
C ASP A 128 19.14 -18.97 2.55
N VAL A 129 18.03 -18.51 3.14
CA VAL A 129 17.89 -17.14 3.65
C VAL A 129 18.14 -17.13 5.16
N SER A 130 18.93 -16.17 5.64
CA SER A 130 19.18 -16.02 7.09
C SER A 130 17.87 -15.89 7.88
N PRO A 131 17.68 -16.64 8.98
CA PRO A 131 16.41 -16.73 9.69
C PRO A 131 15.88 -15.38 10.21
N LEU A 132 16.76 -14.56 10.81
CA LEU A 132 16.33 -13.31 11.44
C LEU A 132 15.92 -12.23 10.39
N PRO A 133 16.68 -11.95 9.31
CA PRO A 133 16.21 -11.09 8.21
C PRO A 133 14.87 -11.53 7.64
N PHE A 134 14.71 -12.83 7.36
CA PHE A 134 13.48 -13.40 6.84
C PHE A 134 12.29 -13.17 7.80
N ALA A 135 12.46 -13.53 9.09
CA ALA A 135 11.41 -13.38 10.08
C ALA A 135 11.01 -11.92 10.31
N LEU A 136 11.98 -11.00 10.41
CA LEU A 136 11.71 -9.56 10.50
C LEU A 136 10.95 -9.04 9.28
N PHE A 137 11.34 -9.48 8.09
CA PHE A 137 10.69 -9.08 6.85
C PHE A 137 9.24 -9.58 6.80
N MET A 138 9.00 -10.83 7.16
CA MET A 138 7.64 -11.40 7.31
C MET A 138 6.80 -10.61 8.31
N GLY A 139 7.40 -10.22 9.45
CA GLY A 139 6.74 -9.38 10.44
C GLY A 139 6.31 -8.04 9.87
N VAL A 140 7.22 -7.33 9.19
CA VAL A 140 6.91 -6.04 8.56
C VAL A 140 5.82 -6.21 7.51
N ALA A 141 5.92 -7.19 6.63
CA ALA A 141 4.93 -7.43 5.58
C ALA A 141 3.53 -7.70 6.17
N LEU A 142 3.42 -8.50 7.27
CA LEU A 142 2.13 -8.76 7.90
C LEU A 142 1.58 -7.56 8.70
N SER A 143 2.40 -6.57 9.06
CA SER A 143 1.98 -5.43 9.89
C SER A 143 1.31 -4.29 9.10
N VAL A 144 1.44 -4.26 7.78
CA VAL A 144 1.01 -3.15 6.95
C VAL A 144 -0.50 -3.10 6.74
N THR A 145 -1.07 -1.88 6.73
CA THR A 145 -2.43 -1.57 6.25
C THR A 145 -2.31 -0.79 4.95
N ALA A 146 -3.17 -1.04 3.97
CA ALA A 146 -3.16 -0.28 2.73
C ALA A 146 -4.09 0.95 2.83
N PHE A 147 -3.57 2.11 3.23
CA PHE A 147 -4.35 3.35 3.33
C PHE A 147 -5.17 3.66 2.06
N PRO A 148 -4.61 3.62 0.83
CA PRO A 148 -5.39 3.98 -0.36
C PRO A 148 -6.56 3.01 -0.64
N VAL A 149 -6.37 1.72 -0.37
CA VAL A 149 -7.43 0.71 -0.55
C VAL A 149 -8.51 0.89 0.51
N LEU A 150 -8.10 1.12 1.76
CA LEU A 150 -9.00 1.40 2.88
C LEU A 150 -9.83 2.66 2.63
N ALA A 151 -9.20 3.77 2.25
CA ALA A 151 -9.87 5.03 1.95
C ALA A 151 -10.92 4.85 0.86
N ARG A 152 -10.56 4.15 -0.20
CA ARG A 152 -11.50 3.84 -1.30
C ARG A 152 -12.68 3.00 -0.85
N ILE A 153 -12.47 1.95 -0.04
CA ILE A 153 -13.57 1.15 0.52
C ILE A 153 -14.50 2.03 1.36
N LEU A 154 -13.93 2.94 2.17
CA LEU A 154 -14.72 3.86 2.99
C LEU A 154 -15.55 4.82 2.15
N GLU A 155 -15.00 5.36 1.07
CA GLU A 155 -15.72 6.25 0.13
C GLU A 155 -16.84 5.49 -0.59
N GLU A 156 -16.54 4.34 -1.20
CA GLU A 156 -17.51 3.51 -1.90
C GLU A 156 -18.68 3.03 -1.00
N ARG A 157 -18.43 2.95 0.31
CA ARG A 157 -19.43 2.55 1.32
C ARG A 157 -20.09 3.70 2.05
N GLY A 158 -19.69 4.94 1.77
CA GLY A 158 -20.18 6.12 2.48
C GLY A 158 -19.79 6.17 3.96
N LEU A 159 -18.74 5.43 4.34
CA LEU A 159 -18.25 5.35 5.72
C LEU A 159 -17.18 6.38 6.06
N ALA A 160 -16.62 7.10 5.08
CA ALA A 160 -15.47 8.00 5.28
C ALA A 160 -15.71 9.09 6.34
N ARG A 161 -16.94 9.56 6.48
CA ARG A 161 -17.33 10.60 7.46
C ARG A 161 -17.91 10.03 8.76
N THR A 162 -18.00 8.73 8.92
CA THR A 162 -18.44 8.08 10.15
C THR A 162 -17.30 8.03 11.18
N ARG A 163 -17.63 7.82 12.47
CA ARG A 163 -16.64 7.67 13.53
C ARG A 163 -15.63 6.56 13.21
N ILE A 164 -16.11 5.41 12.69
CA ILE A 164 -15.23 4.27 12.31
C ILE A 164 -14.31 4.68 11.17
N GLY A 165 -14.83 5.36 10.15
CA GLY A 165 -14.06 5.79 8.98
C GLY A 165 -12.95 6.77 9.35
N VAL A 166 -13.25 7.78 10.18
CA VAL A 166 -12.24 8.76 10.64
C VAL A 166 -11.13 8.07 11.43
N VAL A 167 -11.47 7.17 12.36
CA VAL A 167 -10.48 6.41 13.14
C VAL A 167 -9.67 5.48 12.23
N ALA A 168 -10.33 4.78 11.27
CA ALA A 168 -9.65 3.88 10.33
C ALA A 168 -8.64 4.63 9.43
N ILE A 169 -9.03 5.79 8.89
CA ILE A 169 -8.16 6.66 8.09
C ILE A 169 -6.95 7.10 8.91
N ALA A 170 -7.17 7.53 10.13
CA ALA A 170 -6.08 7.98 11.00
C ALA A 170 -5.12 6.85 11.36
N CYS A 171 -5.63 5.67 11.73
CA CYS A 171 -4.79 4.50 12.00
C CYS A 171 -3.98 4.11 10.75
N ALA A 172 -4.63 4.01 9.59
CA ALA A 172 -3.96 3.62 8.35
C ALA A 172 -2.87 4.62 7.92
N ALA A 173 -3.07 5.92 8.13
CA ALA A 173 -2.05 6.94 7.86
C ALA A 173 -0.82 6.78 8.77
N VAL A 174 -1.00 6.45 10.06
CA VAL A 174 0.11 6.12 10.97
C VAL A 174 0.77 4.81 10.57
N ASP A 175 -0.03 3.81 10.23
CA ASP A 175 0.44 2.49 9.80
C ASP A 175 1.34 2.61 8.56
N ASP A 176 0.96 3.42 7.55
CA ASP A 176 1.76 3.65 6.34
C ASP A 176 3.12 4.27 6.68
N VAL A 177 3.15 5.36 7.48
CA VAL A 177 4.43 5.98 7.89
C VAL A 177 5.30 4.98 8.64
N THR A 178 4.71 4.24 9.57
CA THR A 178 5.43 3.26 10.39
C THR A 178 5.94 2.10 9.54
N ALA A 179 5.15 1.63 8.56
CA ALA A 179 5.54 0.57 7.65
C ALA A 179 6.79 0.95 6.83
N TRP A 180 6.85 2.20 6.35
CA TRP A 180 8.03 2.70 5.63
C TRP A 180 9.27 2.80 6.52
N CYS A 181 9.10 3.26 7.78
CA CYS A 181 10.20 3.28 8.75
C CYS A 181 10.69 1.87 9.08
N LEU A 182 9.77 0.91 9.27
CA LEU A 182 10.11 -0.48 9.53
C LEU A 182 10.82 -1.12 8.33
N LEU A 183 10.30 -0.90 7.11
CA LEU A 183 10.95 -1.38 5.88
C LEU A 183 12.36 -0.82 5.74
N ALA A 184 12.54 0.49 5.98
CA ALA A 184 13.84 1.13 5.95
C ALA A 184 14.81 0.50 6.96
N GLY A 185 14.33 0.26 8.19
CA GLY A 185 15.12 -0.39 9.24
C GLY A 185 15.50 -1.82 8.87
N VAL A 186 14.56 -2.64 8.38
CA VAL A 186 14.85 -4.03 7.98
C VAL A 186 15.77 -4.07 6.75
N THR A 187 15.56 -3.20 5.75
CA THR A 187 16.47 -3.09 4.59
C THR A 187 17.88 -2.73 5.01
N ALA A 188 18.03 -1.74 5.89
CA ALA A 188 19.34 -1.37 6.44
C ALA A 188 20.00 -2.52 7.21
N TYR A 189 19.22 -3.27 7.98
CA TYR A 189 19.72 -4.45 8.70
C TYR A 189 20.17 -5.56 7.75
N VAL A 190 19.38 -5.89 6.74
CA VAL A 190 19.71 -6.90 5.70
C VAL A 190 20.98 -6.54 4.98
N ARG A 191 21.12 -5.29 4.52
CA ARG A 191 22.32 -4.79 3.84
C ARG A 191 23.55 -4.77 4.75
N ALA A 192 23.38 -4.45 6.03
CA ALA A 192 24.47 -4.51 7.01
C ALA A 192 24.92 -5.95 7.31
N ALA A 193 23.99 -6.89 7.42
CA ALA A 193 24.28 -8.30 7.59
C ALA A 193 25.03 -8.90 6.38
N ALA A 194 24.80 -8.37 5.18
CA ALA A 194 25.55 -8.71 3.97
C ALA A 194 26.91 -7.99 3.85
N GLY A 195 27.31 -7.22 4.88
CA GLY A 195 28.60 -6.50 4.89
C GLY A 195 28.66 -5.25 4.00
N SER A 196 27.53 -4.85 3.40
CA SER A 196 27.49 -3.73 2.43
C SER A 196 27.45 -2.35 3.10
N SER A 197 27.06 -2.26 4.39
CA SER A 197 27.00 -0.98 5.11
C SER A 197 26.92 -1.21 6.63
N SER A 198 27.28 -0.16 7.41
CA SER A 198 27.00 -0.18 8.86
C SER A 198 25.54 0.21 9.11
N PHE A 199 24.80 -0.59 9.84
CA PHE A 199 23.40 -0.33 10.23
C PHE A 199 23.25 1.05 10.89
N ALA A 200 24.08 1.35 11.88
CA ALA A 200 24.05 2.65 12.58
C ALA A 200 24.32 3.83 11.64
N ARG A 201 25.27 3.69 10.71
CA ARG A 201 25.56 4.71 9.70
C ARG A 201 24.37 4.95 8.78
N THR A 202 23.72 3.89 8.29
CA THR A 202 22.55 3.99 7.42
C THR A 202 21.41 4.72 8.13
N LEU A 203 21.10 4.35 9.38
CA LEU A 203 20.06 5.02 10.17
C LEU A 203 20.39 6.49 10.45
N LEU A 204 21.64 6.81 10.76
CA LEU A 204 22.09 8.20 10.99
C LEU A 204 21.93 9.02 9.71
N LEU A 205 22.41 8.52 8.58
CA LEU A 205 22.30 9.21 7.28
C LEU A 205 20.83 9.40 6.88
N LEU A 206 20.00 8.41 7.11
CA LEU A 206 18.54 8.49 6.86
C LEU A 206 17.89 9.55 7.75
N ALA A 207 18.20 9.58 9.05
CA ALA A 207 17.65 10.56 9.97
C ALA A 207 18.08 12.00 9.60
N VAL A 208 19.35 12.19 9.29
CA VAL A 208 19.89 13.49 8.83
C VAL A 208 19.24 13.91 7.51
N PHE A 209 19.12 13.00 6.56
CA PHE A 209 18.47 13.26 5.28
C PHE A 209 16.98 13.61 5.45
N ALA A 210 16.24 12.82 6.23
CA ALA A 210 14.82 13.08 6.50
C ALA A 210 14.63 14.45 7.19
N ALA A 211 15.47 14.78 8.18
CA ALA A 211 15.45 16.10 8.81
C ALA A 211 15.76 17.22 7.81
N ALA A 212 16.76 17.04 6.95
CA ALA A 212 17.11 18.02 5.91
C ALA A 212 15.95 18.23 4.92
N VAL A 213 15.33 17.16 4.44
CA VAL A 213 14.16 17.23 3.52
C VAL A 213 12.97 17.92 4.19
N LEU A 214 12.62 17.53 5.41
CA LEU A 214 11.43 18.06 6.08
C LEU A 214 11.61 19.50 6.60
N LEU A 215 12.81 19.91 6.96
CA LEU A 215 13.07 21.23 7.53
C LEU A 215 13.57 22.25 6.49
N LEU A 216 14.41 21.83 5.53
CA LEU A 216 15.05 22.76 4.59
C LEU A 216 14.32 22.87 3.25
N LEU A 217 13.73 21.75 2.76
CA LEU A 217 13.08 21.75 1.46
C LEU A 217 11.83 22.66 1.39
N PRO A 218 10.91 22.66 2.39
CA PRO A 218 9.73 23.53 2.34
C PRO A 218 10.05 25.02 2.25
N PRO A 219 10.97 25.63 3.04
CA PRO A 219 11.29 27.04 2.91
C PRO A 219 12.00 27.36 1.58
N VAL A 220 12.83 26.45 1.06
CA VAL A 220 13.51 26.63 -0.23
C VAL A 220 12.47 26.66 -1.36
N LEU A 221 11.53 25.71 -1.36
CA LEU A 221 10.46 25.65 -2.34
C LEU A 221 9.54 26.88 -2.24
N LYS A 222 9.18 27.33 -1.04
CA LYS A 222 8.36 28.53 -0.84
C LYS A 222 9.00 29.80 -1.46
N ARG A 223 10.31 29.94 -1.41
CA ARG A 223 11.02 31.06 -2.05
C ARG A 223 10.98 31.02 -3.58
N ARG A 224 10.81 29.82 -4.18
CA ARG A 224 10.72 29.63 -5.62
C ARG A 224 9.26 29.71 -6.16
N LEU A 225 8.30 29.80 -5.27
CA LEU A 225 6.84 29.74 -5.55
C LEU A 225 6.21 31.01 -6.11
N THR A 226 6.96 32.04 -6.45
CA THR A 226 6.46 33.24 -7.16
C THR A 226 6.06 32.95 -8.61
N ARG A 227 6.31 31.73 -9.10
CA ARG A 227 5.99 31.27 -10.47
C ARG A 227 4.65 30.51 -10.52
N SER A 228 4.09 30.43 -11.73
CA SER A 228 2.83 29.72 -11.96
C SER A 228 2.85 28.26 -11.49
N PRO A 229 1.71 27.67 -11.09
CA PRO A 229 1.62 26.27 -10.70
C PRO A 229 2.19 25.29 -11.73
N ALA A 230 2.00 25.56 -13.03
CA ALA A 230 2.55 24.73 -14.11
C ALA A 230 4.10 24.73 -14.15
N ALA A 231 4.75 25.86 -13.78
CA ALA A 231 6.21 25.93 -13.70
C ALA A 231 6.77 25.18 -12.46
N PHE A 232 5.94 24.83 -11.49
CA PHE A 232 6.34 24.12 -10.28
C PHE A 232 6.41 22.59 -10.48
N LEU A 233 5.65 22.03 -11.41
CA LEU A 233 5.62 20.59 -11.68
C LEU A 233 7.02 19.99 -11.99
N PRO A 234 7.84 20.56 -12.90
CA PRO A 234 9.17 20.03 -13.16
C PRO A 234 10.07 20.04 -11.90
N LEU A 235 9.97 21.10 -11.07
CA LEU A 235 10.73 21.19 -9.84
C LEU A 235 10.30 20.12 -8.83
N ALA A 236 9.01 19.88 -8.69
CA ALA A 236 8.47 18.83 -7.81
C ALA A 236 8.94 17.44 -8.25
N VAL A 237 8.92 17.15 -9.58
CA VAL A 237 9.43 15.89 -10.13
C VAL A 237 10.95 15.73 -9.89
N VAL A 238 11.73 16.79 -10.09
CA VAL A 238 13.17 16.76 -9.78
C VAL A 238 13.40 16.51 -8.29
N CYS A 239 12.68 17.18 -7.41
CA CYS A 239 12.79 16.95 -5.95
C CYS A 239 12.43 15.50 -5.58
N LEU A 240 11.36 14.95 -6.16
CA LEU A 240 10.95 13.56 -5.97
C LEU A 240 12.07 12.60 -6.36
N LEU A 241 12.58 12.72 -7.59
CA LEU A 241 13.62 11.82 -8.12
C LEU A 241 14.96 11.98 -7.37
N ALA A 242 15.32 13.20 -7.01
CA ALA A 242 16.53 13.45 -6.21
C ALA A 242 16.43 12.82 -4.81
N CYS A 243 15.29 13.00 -4.11
CA CYS A 243 15.08 12.38 -2.81
C CYS A 243 15.08 10.85 -2.90
N ALA A 244 14.44 10.28 -3.93
CA ALA A 244 14.47 8.85 -4.20
C ALA A 244 15.88 8.32 -4.43
N ALA A 245 16.67 9.00 -5.27
CA ALA A 245 18.05 8.63 -5.56
C ALA A 245 18.97 8.71 -4.32
N VAL A 246 18.78 9.73 -3.47
CA VAL A 246 19.57 9.87 -2.23
C VAL A 246 19.24 8.74 -1.24
N THR A 247 17.96 8.39 -1.05
CA THR A 247 17.60 7.28 -0.14
C THR A 247 18.14 5.95 -0.65
N GLU A 248 18.09 5.69 -1.95
CA GLU A 248 18.70 4.49 -2.54
C GLU A 248 20.21 4.46 -2.32
N ALA A 249 20.91 5.58 -2.51
CA ALA A 249 22.33 5.70 -2.25
C ALA A 249 22.71 5.53 -0.75
N ILE A 250 21.83 5.94 0.17
CA ILE A 250 21.99 5.71 1.61
C ILE A 250 21.84 4.21 1.96
N GLY A 251 21.20 3.44 1.11
CA GLY A 251 20.92 2.03 1.35
C GLY A 251 19.50 1.75 1.86
N VAL A 252 18.58 2.70 1.66
CA VAL A 252 17.15 2.56 1.94
C VAL A 252 16.38 2.67 0.62
N HIS A 253 15.25 1.98 0.52
CA HIS A 253 14.50 1.92 -0.73
C HIS A 253 14.06 3.31 -1.22
N ALA A 254 14.19 3.57 -2.53
CA ALA A 254 13.91 4.86 -3.19
C ALA A 254 12.50 5.41 -2.89
N LEU A 255 11.53 4.54 -2.68
CA LEU A 255 10.14 4.92 -2.40
C LEU A 255 9.99 5.74 -1.12
N PHE A 256 10.86 5.52 -0.12
CA PHE A 256 10.87 6.32 1.09
C PHE A 256 11.27 7.79 0.81
N GLY A 257 12.24 8.00 -0.08
CA GLY A 257 12.64 9.33 -0.52
C GLY A 257 11.52 10.06 -1.28
N ALA A 258 10.84 9.35 -2.17
CA ALA A 258 9.68 9.88 -2.89
C ALA A 258 8.55 10.31 -1.93
N PHE A 259 8.25 9.47 -0.93
CA PHE A 259 7.27 9.76 0.11
C PHE A 259 7.66 11.00 0.94
N LEU A 260 8.91 11.09 1.40
CA LEU A 260 9.41 12.27 2.12
C LEU A 260 9.33 13.55 1.28
N ALA A 261 9.66 13.47 -0.01
CA ALA A 261 9.53 14.60 -0.92
C ALA A 261 8.08 15.09 -1.00
N GLY A 262 7.10 14.16 -1.07
CA GLY A 262 5.68 14.50 -1.04
C GLY A 262 5.25 15.22 0.23
N ILE A 263 5.67 14.73 1.41
CA ILE A 263 5.40 15.38 2.72
C ILE A 263 5.99 16.80 2.78
N ALA A 264 7.16 16.99 2.19
CA ALA A 264 7.88 18.26 2.21
C ALA A 264 7.32 19.30 1.24
N MET A 265 6.37 18.96 0.37
CA MET A 265 5.76 19.91 -0.56
C MET A 265 5.01 21.02 0.20
N PRO A 266 5.07 22.28 -0.30
CA PRO A 266 4.36 23.39 0.30
C PRO A 266 2.85 23.14 0.35
N ARG A 267 2.23 23.42 1.49
CA ARG A 267 0.79 23.24 1.74
C ARG A 267 -0.04 24.39 1.17
N ARG A 268 0.05 24.60 -0.14
CA ARG A 268 -0.80 25.52 -0.91
C ARG A 268 -1.76 24.70 -1.75
N ASP A 269 -3.05 24.93 -1.60
CA ASP A 269 -4.11 24.12 -2.23
C ASP A 269 -4.05 24.16 -3.77
N ASP A 270 -3.73 25.33 -4.35
CA ASP A 270 -3.57 25.51 -5.80
C ASP A 270 -2.43 24.65 -6.38
N LEU A 271 -1.30 24.57 -5.65
CA LEU A 271 -0.15 23.78 -6.08
C LEU A 271 -0.38 22.28 -5.88
N ARG A 272 -0.96 21.91 -4.76
CA ARG A 272 -1.29 20.50 -4.48
C ARG A 272 -2.25 19.98 -5.54
N HIS A 273 -3.32 20.72 -5.81
CA HIS A 273 -4.29 20.34 -6.84
C HIS A 273 -3.64 20.25 -8.23
N ALA A 274 -2.75 21.16 -8.60
CA ALA A 274 -2.04 21.11 -9.88
C ALA A 274 -1.12 19.88 -9.98
N LEU A 275 -0.40 19.53 -8.90
CA LEU A 275 0.43 18.31 -8.84
C LEU A 275 -0.42 17.05 -8.91
N GLU A 276 -1.53 17.00 -8.15
CA GLU A 276 -2.48 15.90 -8.14
C GLU A 276 -3.02 15.65 -9.55
N VAL A 277 -3.63 16.65 -10.19
CA VAL A 277 -4.21 16.53 -11.54
C VAL A 277 -3.16 16.10 -12.57
N SER A 278 -1.94 16.65 -12.49
CA SER A 278 -0.90 16.35 -13.47
C SER A 278 -0.29 14.97 -13.33
N LEU A 279 -0.09 14.49 -12.10
CA LEU A 279 0.59 13.21 -11.84
C LEU A 279 -0.39 12.05 -11.67
N GLU A 280 -1.57 12.28 -11.09
CA GLU A 280 -2.53 11.22 -10.78
C GLU A 280 -3.07 10.54 -12.04
N ALA A 281 -3.37 11.31 -13.10
CA ALA A 281 -3.93 10.75 -14.32
C ALA A 281 -3.03 9.68 -14.95
N VAL A 282 -1.74 9.97 -15.14
CA VAL A 282 -0.79 9.02 -15.74
C VAL A 282 -0.49 7.89 -14.75
N THR A 283 -0.32 8.22 -13.47
CA THR A 283 -0.01 7.25 -12.43
C THR A 283 -1.14 6.23 -12.27
N SER A 284 -2.38 6.67 -12.17
CA SER A 284 -3.53 5.78 -11.93
C SER A 284 -4.01 5.05 -13.19
N VAL A 285 -3.82 5.64 -14.39
CA VAL A 285 -4.31 5.04 -15.64
C VAL A 285 -3.34 4.03 -16.22
N VAL A 286 -2.04 4.27 -16.10
CA VAL A 286 -1.01 3.45 -16.76
C VAL A 286 -0.05 2.82 -15.76
N LEU A 287 0.60 3.63 -14.93
CA LEU A 287 1.76 3.19 -14.16
C LEU A 287 1.40 2.24 -13.03
N LEU A 288 0.35 2.53 -12.25
CA LEU A 288 -0.11 1.62 -11.19
C LEU A 288 -0.69 0.31 -11.73
N PRO A 289 -1.54 0.29 -12.76
CA PRO A 289 -1.94 -0.97 -13.41
C PRO A 289 -0.76 -1.81 -13.89
N LEU A 290 0.31 -1.19 -14.44
CA LEU A 290 1.53 -1.91 -14.78
C LEU A 290 2.19 -2.56 -13.55
N PHE A 291 2.28 -1.81 -12.44
CA PHE A 291 2.84 -2.34 -11.20
C PHE A 291 2.02 -3.52 -10.67
N PHE A 292 0.69 -3.38 -10.58
CA PHE A 292 -0.17 -4.45 -10.09
C PHE A 292 -0.12 -5.69 -10.99
N ALA A 293 -0.12 -5.48 -12.31
CA ALA A 293 0.03 -6.59 -13.25
C ALA A 293 1.41 -7.23 -13.14
N SER A 294 2.50 -6.47 -13.02
CA SER A 294 3.85 -7.03 -12.86
C SER A 294 4.00 -7.82 -11.57
N THR A 295 3.33 -7.42 -10.48
CA THR A 295 3.21 -8.20 -9.25
C THR A 295 2.51 -9.55 -9.51
N GLY A 296 1.38 -9.51 -10.23
CA GLY A 296 0.64 -10.72 -10.61
C GLY A 296 1.42 -11.62 -11.58
N LEU A 297 2.19 -11.04 -12.51
CA LEU A 297 3.06 -11.78 -13.43
C LEU A 297 4.18 -12.56 -12.73
N ARG A 298 4.64 -12.09 -11.57
CA ARG A 298 5.63 -12.79 -10.73
C ARG A 298 5.01 -13.87 -9.85
N LEU A 299 3.67 -13.90 -9.73
CA LEU A 299 2.95 -14.83 -8.90
C LEU A 299 2.76 -16.15 -9.64
N ASP A 300 3.28 -17.24 -9.08
CA ASP A 300 3.02 -18.59 -9.56
C ASP A 300 2.30 -19.42 -8.49
N VAL A 301 1.02 -19.71 -8.75
CA VAL A 301 0.20 -20.58 -7.89
C VAL A 301 0.73 -22.01 -7.89
N GLY A 302 1.55 -22.39 -8.86
CA GLY A 302 2.20 -23.68 -8.91
C GLY A 302 3.12 -24.01 -7.73
N TRP A 303 3.58 -22.98 -7.00
CA TRP A 303 4.33 -23.18 -5.77
C TRP A 303 3.47 -23.71 -4.60
N LEU A 304 2.15 -23.57 -4.66
CA LEU A 304 1.23 -24.08 -3.64
C LEU A 304 0.85 -25.54 -3.86
N GLN A 305 1.84 -26.41 -4.06
CA GLN A 305 1.64 -27.84 -4.21
C GLN A 305 1.89 -28.58 -2.91
N GLY A 306 1.03 -29.55 -2.62
CA GLY A 306 1.12 -30.40 -1.43
C GLY A 306 0.59 -29.74 -0.14
N SER A 307 0.33 -30.57 0.85
CA SER A 307 -0.28 -30.16 2.14
C SER A 307 0.56 -29.12 2.90
N ALA A 308 1.88 -29.20 2.81
CA ALA A 308 2.78 -28.30 3.51
C ALA A 308 2.73 -26.84 3.00
N ALA A 309 2.59 -26.62 1.67
CA ALA A 309 2.45 -25.28 1.15
C ALA A 309 1.10 -24.66 1.54
N TRP A 310 0.02 -25.45 1.49
CA TRP A 310 -1.30 -25.02 1.94
C TRP A 310 -1.36 -24.77 3.46
N SER A 311 -0.68 -25.59 4.26
CA SER A 311 -0.61 -25.34 5.71
C SER A 311 0.19 -24.09 6.04
N ALA A 312 1.31 -23.83 5.36
CA ALA A 312 2.06 -22.58 5.51
C ALA A 312 1.24 -21.36 5.08
N PHE A 313 0.55 -21.43 3.93
CA PHE A 313 -0.36 -20.38 3.48
C PHE A 313 -1.49 -20.14 4.50
N GLY A 314 -2.11 -21.21 5.02
CA GLY A 314 -3.13 -21.13 6.07
C GLY A 314 -2.63 -20.46 7.34
N LEU A 315 -1.40 -20.79 7.77
CA LEU A 315 -0.75 -20.18 8.94
C LEU A 315 -0.48 -18.69 8.72
N ILE A 316 0.02 -18.31 7.54
CA ILE A 316 0.22 -16.90 7.15
C ILE A 316 -1.12 -16.15 7.18
N LEU A 317 -2.16 -16.71 6.57
CA LEU A 317 -3.48 -16.09 6.51
C LEU A 317 -4.11 -15.95 7.90
N LEU A 318 -4.01 -16.95 8.75
CA LEU A 318 -4.49 -16.91 10.13
C LEU A 318 -3.75 -15.84 10.95
N ALA A 319 -2.42 -15.76 10.83
CA ALA A 319 -1.63 -14.75 11.50
C ALA A 319 -1.97 -13.33 11.01
N ALA A 320 -2.16 -13.16 9.69
CA ALA A 320 -2.56 -11.88 9.10
C ALA A 320 -3.92 -11.42 9.62
N VAL A 321 -4.94 -12.27 9.52
CA VAL A 321 -6.31 -11.95 9.95
C VAL A 321 -6.38 -11.84 11.47
N GLY A 322 -5.86 -12.81 12.20
CA GLY A 322 -5.89 -12.83 13.67
C GLY A 322 -5.12 -11.65 14.27
N GLY A 323 -3.95 -11.35 13.76
CA GLY A 323 -3.13 -10.23 14.22
C GLY A 323 -3.73 -8.86 13.93
N LYS A 324 -4.08 -8.64 12.67
CA LYS A 324 -4.55 -7.32 12.21
C LYS A 324 -5.99 -7.06 12.63
N LEU A 325 -6.92 -7.92 12.24
CA LEU A 325 -8.34 -7.78 12.58
C LEU A 325 -8.55 -7.98 14.08
N GLY A 326 -8.04 -9.08 14.65
CA GLY A 326 -8.23 -9.42 16.07
C GLY A 326 -7.56 -8.39 16.98
N GLY A 327 -6.29 -8.07 16.75
CA GLY A 327 -5.54 -7.08 17.54
C GLY A 327 -6.19 -5.70 17.50
N SER A 328 -6.56 -5.22 16.32
CA SER A 328 -7.23 -3.91 16.16
C SER A 328 -8.61 -3.88 16.80
N MET A 329 -9.40 -4.94 16.66
CA MET A 329 -10.72 -5.06 17.28
C MET A 329 -10.64 -5.01 18.81
N VAL A 330 -9.72 -5.77 19.41
CA VAL A 330 -9.51 -5.80 20.87
C VAL A 330 -9.05 -4.43 21.36
N ALA A 331 -8.07 -3.81 20.69
CA ALA A 331 -7.59 -2.48 21.03
C ALA A 331 -8.69 -1.41 20.96
N ALA A 332 -9.47 -1.39 19.88
CA ALA A 332 -10.59 -0.47 19.73
C ALA A 332 -11.66 -0.69 20.80
N ARG A 333 -11.96 -1.94 21.13
CA ARG A 333 -12.90 -2.30 22.21
C ARG A 333 -12.42 -1.80 23.58
N ALA A 334 -11.11 -1.93 23.86
CA ALA A 334 -10.51 -1.44 25.10
C ALA A 334 -10.61 0.08 25.27
N THR A 335 -10.78 0.84 24.18
CA THR A 335 -10.99 2.29 24.24
C THR A 335 -12.48 2.70 24.35
N GLY A 336 -13.39 1.70 24.54
CA GLY A 336 -14.82 1.94 24.73
C GLY A 336 -15.66 1.92 23.44
N MET A 337 -15.07 1.50 22.29
CA MET A 337 -15.84 1.29 21.06
C MET A 337 -16.77 0.06 21.19
N GLY A 338 -17.99 0.13 20.64
CA GLY A 338 -18.89 -1.02 20.59
C GLY A 338 -18.30 -2.19 19.81
N TRP A 339 -18.70 -3.44 20.12
CA TRP A 339 -18.15 -4.62 19.44
C TRP A 339 -18.33 -4.62 17.93
N ARG A 340 -19.49 -4.17 17.44
CA ARG A 340 -19.79 -4.05 16.00
C ARG A 340 -18.84 -3.08 15.31
N ASP A 341 -18.63 -1.90 15.90
CA ASP A 341 -17.76 -0.85 15.37
C ASP A 341 -16.28 -1.27 15.47
N ALA A 342 -15.89 -1.89 16.59
CA ALA A 342 -14.53 -2.40 16.78
C ALA A 342 -14.20 -3.52 15.76
N ALA A 343 -15.14 -4.42 15.48
CA ALA A 343 -14.98 -5.43 14.44
C ALA A 343 -14.89 -4.80 13.06
N GLY A 344 -15.75 -3.81 12.76
CA GLY A 344 -15.69 -3.04 11.52
C GLY A 344 -14.34 -2.35 11.32
N LEU A 345 -13.81 -1.72 12.38
CA LEU A 345 -12.47 -1.12 12.35
C LEU A 345 -11.37 -2.17 12.10
N GLY A 346 -11.44 -3.33 12.77
CA GLY A 346 -10.49 -4.43 12.55
C GLY A 346 -10.53 -4.96 11.11
N ILE A 347 -11.72 -5.09 10.49
CA ILE A 347 -11.89 -5.50 9.10
C ILE A 347 -11.26 -4.47 8.16
N LEU A 348 -11.50 -3.18 8.39
CA LEU A 348 -10.94 -2.10 7.59
C LEU A 348 -9.42 -2.06 7.68
N LEU A 349 -8.84 -2.17 8.87
CA LEU A 349 -7.39 -2.19 9.07
C LEU A 349 -6.73 -3.46 8.53
N ASN A 350 -7.48 -4.55 8.33
CA ASN A 350 -6.98 -5.77 7.69
C ASN A 350 -6.97 -5.70 6.16
N THR A 351 -7.35 -4.57 5.55
CA THR A 351 -7.24 -4.40 4.09
C THR A 351 -5.80 -4.23 3.66
N ARG A 352 -5.43 -4.92 2.61
CA ARG A 352 -4.09 -4.98 2.09
C ARG A 352 -4.04 -4.48 0.65
N GLY A 353 -2.87 -4.09 0.17
CA GLY A 353 -2.77 -3.59 -1.19
C GLY A 353 -1.39 -3.08 -1.54
N LEU A 354 -1.32 -1.91 -2.17
CA LEU A 354 -0.14 -1.42 -2.84
C LEU A 354 1.11 -1.41 -1.96
N VAL A 355 1.04 -0.84 -0.75
CA VAL A 355 2.20 -0.71 0.14
C VAL A 355 2.77 -2.09 0.50
N GLU A 356 1.91 -3.06 0.80
CA GLU A 356 2.36 -4.43 1.08
C GLU A 356 3.00 -5.08 -0.14
N LEU A 357 2.41 -4.94 -1.33
CA LEU A 357 2.96 -5.51 -2.57
C LEU A 357 4.32 -4.89 -2.91
N VAL A 358 4.52 -3.62 -2.61
CA VAL A 358 5.82 -2.95 -2.73
C VAL A 358 6.83 -3.57 -1.76
N ILE A 359 6.44 -3.75 -0.51
CA ILE A 359 7.29 -4.41 0.50
C ILE A 359 7.67 -5.81 0.03
N LEU A 360 6.70 -6.61 -0.44
CA LEU A 360 6.95 -7.95 -0.96
C LEU A 360 7.88 -7.95 -2.16
N GLY A 361 7.70 -6.99 -3.08
CA GLY A 361 8.60 -6.79 -4.22
C GLY A 361 10.04 -6.48 -3.79
N ALA A 362 10.20 -5.54 -2.85
CA ALA A 362 11.50 -5.21 -2.27
C ALA A 362 12.15 -6.41 -1.56
N GLY A 363 11.36 -7.23 -0.86
CA GLY A 363 11.85 -8.45 -0.22
C GLY A 363 12.36 -9.50 -1.21
N LEU A 364 11.69 -9.63 -2.35
CA LEU A 364 12.11 -10.52 -3.42
C LEU A 364 13.42 -10.00 -4.09
N GLU A 365 13.53 -8.69 -4.31
CA GLU A 365 14.71 -8.05 -4.90
C GLU A 365 15.94 -8.08 -3.97
N LEU A 366 15.71 -7.95 -2.66
CA LEU A 366 16.75 -8.10 -1.63
C LEU A 366 17.16 -9.56 -1.40
N GLY A 367 16.49 -10.54 -2.03
CA GLY A 367 16.73 -11.95 -1.79
C GLY A 367 16.31 -12.44 -0.39
N VAL A 368 15.53 -11.66 0.35
CA VAL A 368 15.02 -12.03 1.68
C VAL A 368 13.75 -12.89 1.57
N LEU A 369 12.94 -12.67 0.53
CA LEU A 369 11.79 -13.52 0.23
C LEU A 369 12.10 -14.44 -0.96
N THR A 370 11.68 -15.70 -0.83
CA THR A 370 11.71 -16.66 -1.93
C THR A 370 10.44 -16.57 -2.78
N PRO A 371 10.45 -16.98 -4.07
CA PRO A 371 9.27 -16.95 -4.93
C PRO A 371 8.04 -17.70 -4.35
N PRO A 372 8.18 -18.87 -3.69
CA PRO A 372 7.06 -19.52 -3.04
C PRO A 372 6.42 -18.67 -1.93
N VAL A 373 7.23 -18.09 -1.04
CA VAL A 373 6.74 -17.24 0.06
C VAL A 373 6.14 -15.95 -0.48
N TYR A 374 6.76 -15.32 -1.48
CA TYR A 374 6.18 -14.17 -2.19
C TYR A 374 4.78 -14.49 -2.73
N SER A 375 4.62 -15.63 -3.41
CA SER A 375 3.32 -16.05 -3.95
C SER A 375 2.27 -16.26 -2.84
N MET A 376 2.64 -16.91 -1.72
CA MET A 376 1.76 -17.07 -0.56
C MET A 376 1.33 -15.73 0.03
N MET A 377 2.26 -14.78 0.16
CA MET A 377 1.99 -13.46 0.74
C MET A 377 1.10 -12.60 -0.18
N VAL A 378 1.33 -12.61 -1.50
CA VAL A 378 0.46 -11.90 -2.45
C VAL A 378 -0.95 -12.49 -2.46
N LEU A 379 -1.09 -13.82 -2.42
CA LEU A 379 -2.40 -14.47 -2.32
C LEU A 379 -3.09 -14.14 -0.98
N MET A 380 -2.36 -14.08 0.13
CA MET A 380 -2.88 -13.64 1.43
C MET A 380 -3.39 -12.19 1.34
N ALA A 381 -2.64 -11.28 0.71
CA ALA A 381 -3.05 -9.90 0.54
C ALA A 381 -4.34 -9.77 -0.29
N LEU A 382 -4.45 -10.55 -1.38
CA LEU A 382 -5.68 -10.63 -2.18
C LEU A 382 -6.86 -11.18 -1.37
N ALA A 383 -6.66 -12.27 -0.63
CA ALA A 383 -7.70 -12.91 0.17
C ALA A 383 -8.23 -11.96 1.27
N THR A 384 -7.32 -11.34 2.05
CA THR A 384 -7.69 -10.41 3.13
C THR A 384 -8.40 -9.17 2.62
N THR A 385 -8.01 -8.64 1.48
CA THR A 385 -8.67 -7.48 0.86
C THR A 385 -10.03 -7.86 0.27
N ALA A 386 -10.13 -9.00 -0.39
CA ALA A 386 -11.38 -9.48 -0.96
C ALA A 386 -12.44 -9.79 0.13
N MET A 387 -12.03 -10.27 1.31
CA MET A 387 -12.94 -10.55 2.42
C MET A 387 -13.48 -9.28 3.11
N ALA A 388 -12.84 -8.12 2.98
CA ALA A 388 -13.22 -6.91 3.70
C ALA A 388 -14.65 -6.46 3.37
N THR A 389 -14.99 -6.40 2.08
CA THR A 389 -16.32 -5.99 1.61
C THR A 389 -17.46 -6.89 2.13
N PRO A 390 -17.44 -8.23 1.96
CA PRO A 390 -18.48 -9.10 2.47
C PRO A 390 -18.55 -9.12 4.00
N ALA A 391 -17.40 -9.00 4.69
CA ALA A 391 -17.38 -8.95 6.15
C ALA A 391 -18.04 -7.67 6.71
N LEU A 392 -17.79 -6.50 6.10
CA LEU A 392 -18.50 -5.26 6.46
C LEU A 392 -20.01 -5.34 6.19
N GLN A 393 -20.41 -6.02 5.10
CA GLN A 393 -21.83 -6.24 4.81
C GLN A 393 -22.51 -7.13 5.86
N ALA A 394 -21.84 -8.21 6.27
CA ALA A 394 -22.35 -9.11 7.32
C ALA A 394 -22.51 -8.39 8.67
N LEU A 395 -21.69 -7.38 8.95
CA LEU A 395 -21.87 -6.52 10.13
C LEU A 395 -22.95 -5.43 9.96
N GLY A 396 -23.59 -5.33 8.77
CA GLY A 396 -24.57 -4.27 8.49
C GLY A 396 -23.95 -2.86 8.38
N LEU A 397 -22.64 -2.76 8.15
CA LEU A 397 -21.91 -1.49 7.98
C LEU A 397 -21.83 -1.07 6.50
N ALA A 398 -22.60 -1.71 5.62
CA ALA A 398 -22.50 -1.53 4.16
C ALA A 398 -23.22 -0.30 3.60
N ARG A 399 -24.04 0.37 4.39
CA ARG A 399 -24.64 1.69 4.09
C ARG A 399 -24.49 2.53 5.34
N GLY A 400 -23.85 3.69 5.21
CA GLY A 400 -23.85 4.67 6.29
C GLY A 400 -25.30 4.99 6.66
N GLU A 401 -25.83 4.38 7.69
CA GLU A 401 -26.94 4.95 8.44
C GLU A 401 -26.41 6.29 8.94
N SER A 402 -26.77 7.34 8.21
CA SER A 402 -26.49 8.72 8.58
C SER A 402 -26.91 8.92 10.02
N LEU A 403 -26.16 9.72 10.77
CA LEU A 403 -26.46 10.32 12.07
C LEU A 403 -27.87 10.99 12.13
N ARG A 404 -28.95 10.29 11.75
CA ARG A 404 -30.32 10.82 11.79
C ARG A 404 -31.09 10.43 13.03
N ASP A 405 -30.57 9.54 13.89
CA ASP A 405 -31.34 9.03 15.02
C ASP A 405 -30.81 9.44 16.41
N SER A 406 -30.21 10.61 16.58
CA SER A 406 -29.89 11.11 17.92
C SER A 406 -30.05 12.62 18.10
N THR A 407 -30.94 13.27 17.38
CA THR A 407 -31.44 14.60 17.79
C THR A 407 -32.95 14.55 17.96
N PRO A 408 -33.48 14.81 19.17
CA PRO A 408 -34.91 15.03 19.33
C PRO A 408 -35.31 16.26 18.50
N SER A 409 -36.30 16.10 17.66
CA SER A 409 -36.92 17.14 16.87
C SER A 409 -37.53 18.20 17.79
N SER A 410 -36.80 19.28 18.01
CA SER A 410 -37.37 20.51 18.56
C SER A 410 -36.66 21.71 17.95
N SER A 411 -37.00 22.01 16.71
CA SER A 411 -36.72 23.33 16.13
C SER A 411 -38.03 23.83 15.51
N PRO A 412 -38.49 25.04 15.85
CA PRO A 412 -39.71 25.63 15.29
C PRO A 412 -39.52 25.95 13.79
N PRO A 413 -40.62 26.03 12.99
CA PRO A 413 -40.54 26.28 11.57
C PRO A 413 -39.98 27.69 11.29
N GLY A 414 -38.87 27.75 10.55
CA GLY A 414 -38.30 29.00 10.06
C GLY A 414 -39.20 29.72 9.04
N PRO A 415 -39.05 31.04 8.87
CA PRO A 415 -39.91 31.84 8.00
C PRO A 415 -39.77 31.47 6.54
N ARG A 416 -40.91 31.52 5.81
CA ARG A 416 -41.02 31.25 4.37
C ARG A 416 -40.18 32.25 3.56
N PRO A 417 -39.53 31.84 2.49
CA PRO A 417 -38.84 32.80 1.61
C PRO A 417 -39.85 33.67 0.85
N ILE A 418 -39.61 34.95 0.87
CA ILE A 418 -40.31 35.97 0.09
C ILE A 418 -39.91 35.79 -1.36
N GLY A 419 -40.89 35.59 -2.24
CA GLY A 419 -40.69 35.54 -3.67
C GLY A 419 -40.31 36.92 -4.22
N TRP A 420 -39.38 36.89 -5.16
CA TRP A 420 -39.17 38.00 -6.11
C TRP A 420 -39.62 37.51 -7.49
N GLU A 421 -40.59 38.27 -8.05
CA GLU A 421 -40.95 38.23 -9.47
C GLU A 421 -39.81 38.66 -10.37
#